data_27bd3592dd873c29693efa0cbfbbbcba
#
_entry.id   27bd3592dd873c29693efa0cbfbbbcba
#
_cell.length_a   1.000
_cell.length_b   1.000
_cell.length_c   1.000
_cell.angle_alpha   90.00
_cell.angle_beta   90.00
_cell.angle_gamma   90.00
#
_symmetry.space_group_name_H-M   'P 1'
#
loop_
_entity.id
_entity.type
_entity.pdbx_description
1 polymer ?
#
loop_
_entity_poly.entity_id
_entity_poly.type
_entity_poly.pdbx_seq_one_letter_code
_entity_poly.pdbx_strand_id
1 'polypeptide(L)' 'SPDGVLMANELSNSSHLIGRACEIWCKDNYKRYKILTALLEVGFTRIGFSDDRIYVDNDNMKPDSIWHFNRKLAKRFV' A
#
# COMPACT_ATOMS: atom_id res chain seq x y z
N SER A 1 5.18 2.59 -12.73
CA SER A 1 6.54 3.04 -12.42
C SER A 1 7.41 1.88 -12.00
N PRO A 2 8.65 1.82 -12.48
CA PRO A 2 9.57 0.78 -12.01
C PRO A 2 9.71 0.75 -10.49
N ASP A 3 9.67 1.91 -9.86
CA ASP A 3 9.81 1.99 -8.40
C ASP A 3 8.67 1.30 -7.69
N GLY A 4 7.44 1.44 -8.20
CA GLY A 4 6.29 0.75 -7.62
C GLY A 4 6.40 -0.75 -7.76
N VAL A 5 6.87 -1.23 -8.91
CA VAL A 5 7.04 -2.66 -9.14
C VAL A 5 8.11 -3.23 -8.21
N LEU A 6 9.24 -2.53 -8.05
CA LEU A 6 10.31 -2.98 -7.16
C LEU A 6 9.82 -3.09 -5.72
N MET A 7 9.09 -2.09 -5.25
CA MET A 7 8.57 -2.10 -3.89
C MET A 7 7.62 -3.28 -3.67
N ALA A 8 6.72 -3.52 -4.62
CA ALA A 8 5.77 -4.62 -4.52
C ALA A 8 6.49 -5.98 -4.50
N ASN A 9 7.52 -6.13 -5.32
CA ASN A 9 8.29 -7.36 -5.36
C ASN A 9 9.05 -7.60 -4.06
N GLU A 10 9.62 -6.56 -3.47
CA GLU A 10 10.31 -6.67 -2.19
C GLU A 10 9.37 -7.16 -1.10
N LEU A 11 8.17 -6.58 -1.02
CA LEU A 11 7.19 -6.98 -0.02
C LEU A 11 6.72 -8.41 -0.25
N SER A 12 6.49 -8.81 -1.50
CA SER A 12 6.01 -10.14 -1.81
C SER A 12 7.08 -11.20 -1.54
N ASN A 13 8.35 -10.88 -1.78
CA ASN A 13 9.44 -11.81 -1.51
C ASN A 13 9.71 -12.00 -0.02
N SER A 14 9.11 -11.18 0.80
CA SER A 14 9.21 -11.28 2.25
C SER A 14 8.00 -12.01 2.83
N SER A 15 7.58 -13.09 2.19
CA SER A 15 6.36 -13.81 2.55
C SER A 15 6.36 -14.32 3.99
N HIS A 16 7.51 -14.57 4.55
CA HIS A 16 7.63 -14.99 5.95
C HIS A 16 7.43 -13.82 6.93
N LEU A 17 7.31 -12.60 6.43
CA LEU A 17 7.12 -11.39 7.24
C LEU A 17 5.66 -10.97 7.25
N ILE A 18 4.79 -11.89 7.68
CA ILE A 18 3.35 -11.64 7.76
C ILE A 18 3.09 -10.46 8.69
N GLY A 19 2.15 -9.60 8.30
CA GLY A 19 1.80 -8.42 9.08
C GLY A 19 2.64 -7.19 8.77
N ARG A 20 3.61 -7.30 7.86
CA ARG A 20 4.39 -6.15 7.44
C ARG A 20 3.55 -5.14 6.69
N ALA A 21 3.82 -3.87 6.95
CA ALA A 21 3.12 -2.77 6.32
C ALA A 21 4.12 -1.75 5.79
N CYS A 22 3.72 -1.05 4.75
CA CYS A 22 4.55 -0.02 4.12
C CYS A 22 3.68 1.14 3.69
N GLU A 23 4.18 2.36 3.85
CA GLU A 23 3.54 3.56 3.33
C GLU A 23 4.42 4.14 2.23
N ILE A 24 3.80 4.50 1.13
CA ILE A 24 4.48 5.05 -0.05
C ILE A 24 3.98 6.48 -0.26
N TRP A 25 4.87 7.46 -0.20
CA TRP A 25 4.52 8.84 -0.49
C TRP A 25 4.26 9.00 -1.98
N CYS A 26 3.08 9.48 -2.33
CA CYS A 26 2.75 9.69 -3.73
C CYS A 26 1.52 10.57 -3.87
N LYS A 27 1.70 11.79 -4.40
CA LYS A 27 0.60 12.71 -4.67
C LYS A 27 0.13 12.67 -6.10
N ASP A 28 0.99 12.26 -7.01
CA ASP A 28 0.70 12.26 -8.44
C ASP A 28 -0.27 11.14 -8.79
N ASN A 29 -1.41 11.48 -9.40
CA ASN A 29 -2.46 10.51 -9.68
C ASN A 29 -2.01 9.44 -10.68
N TYR A 30 -1.20 9.77 -11.64
CA TYR A 30 -0.69 8.79 -12.60
C TYR A 30 0.25 7.80 -11.93
N LYS A 31 1.15 8.30 -11.08
CA LYS A 31 2.05 7.41 -10.33
C LYS A 31 1.26 6.54 -9.36
N ARG A 32 0.22 7.08 -8.74
CA ARG A 32 -0.66 6.29 -7.86
C ARG A 32 -1.30 5.14 -8.62
N TYR A 33 -1.77 5.40 -9.84
CA TYR A 33 -2.34 4.37 -10.68
C TYR A 33 -1.30 3.28 -10.97
N LYS A 34 -0.09 3.68 -11.34
CA LYS A 34 0.98 2.73 -11.65
C LYS A 34 1.36 1.88 -10.43
N ILE A 35 1.46 2.50 -9.27
CA ILE A 35 1.78 1.79 -8.04
C ILE A 35 0.66 0.82 -7.69
N LEU A 36 -0.58 1.28 -7.74
CA LEU A 36 -1.73 0.44 -7.41
C LEU A 36 -1.78 -0.79 -8.32
N THR A 37 -1.66 -0.59 -9.63
CA THR A 37 -1.73 -1.72 -10.55
C THR A 37 -0.58 -2.70 -10.32
N ALA A 38 0.62 -2.19 -10.02
CA ALA A 38 1.75 -3.05 -9.71
C ALA A 38 1.51 -3.88 -8.45
N LEU A 39 0.96 -3.27 -7.40
CA LEU A 39 0.66 -3.97 -6.16
C LEU A 39 -0.36 -5.08 -6.38
N LEU A 40 -1.43 -4.78 -7.11
CA LEU A 40 -2.46 -5.76 -7.40
C LEU A 40 -1.92 -6.91 -8.26
N GLU A 41 -1.08 -6.58 -9.22
CA GLU A 41 -0.48 -7.58 -10.11
C GLU A 41 0.41 -8.56 -9.34
N VAL A 42 1.14 -8.07 -8.36
CA VAL A 42 1.99 -8.91 -7.51
C VAL A 42 1.15 -9.75 -6.55
N GLY A 43 -0.08 -9.33 -6.24
CA GLY A 43 -0.99 -10.13 -5.43
C GLY A 43 -1.34 -9.53 -4.08
N PHE A 44 -1.01 -8.26 -3.85
CA PHE A 44 -1.45 -7.60 -2.61
C PHE A 44 -2.95 -7.32 -2.69
N THR A 45 -3.63 -7.57 -1.60
CA THR A 45 -5.08 -7.43 -1.51
C THR A 45 -5.54 -6.47 -0.41
N ARG A 46 -4.59 -5.81 0.25
CA ARG A 46 -4.91 -4.87 1.31
C ARG A 46 -4.19 -3.56 1.04
N ILE A 47 -4.92 -2.58 0.51
CA ILE A 47 -4.34 -1.31 0.05
C ILE A 47 -5.20 -0.15 0.54
N GLY A 48 -4.57 0.83 1.18
CA GLY A 48 -5.25 2.03 1.61
C GLY A 48 -4.72 3.25 0.89
N PHE A 49 -5.55 4.27 0.77
CA PHE A 49 -5.18 5.53 0.11
C PHE A 49 -5.45 6.71 1.03
N SER A 50 -4.57 7.69 0.97
CA SER A 50 -4.84 9.03 1.47
C SER A 50 -4.50 10.03 0.36
N ASP A 51 -4.58 11.30 0.67
CA ASP A 51 -4.28 12.34 -0.32
C ASP A 51 -2.85 12.26 -0.84
N ASP A 52 -1.92 11.80 -0.02
CA ASP A 52 -0.50 11.82 -0.35
C ASP A 52 0.21 10.49 -0.10
N ARG A 53 -0.51 9.44 0.26
CA ARG A 53 0.13 8.16 0.56
C ARG A 53 -0.68 6.98 0.04
N ILE A 54 0.05 5.91 -0.16
CA ILE A 54 -0.54 4.59 -0.42
C ILE A 54 -0.02 3.68 0.69
N TYR A 55 -0.95 3.04 1.40
CA TYR A 55 -0.62 2.05 2.41
C TYR A 55 -0.85 0.66 1.82
N VAL A 56 0.06 -0.27 2.12
CA VAL A 56 -0.09 -1.65 1.70
C VAL A 56 0.41 -2.55 2.81
N ASP A 57 -0.28 -3.67 3.02
CA ASP A 57 0.20 -4.70 3.94
C ASP A 57 -0.05 -6.09 3.37
N ASN A 58 0.56 -7.09 4.00
CA ASN A 58 0.39 -8.48 3.64
C ASN A 58 -0.21 -9.30 4.78
N ASP A 59 -1.02 -8.66 5.62
CA ASP A 59 -1.64 -9.32 6.76
C ASP A 59 -2.78 -10.21 6.29
N ASN A 60 -2.53 -11.51 6.19
CA ASN A 60 -3.52 -12.47 5.71
C ASN A 60 -4.55 -12.87 6.78
N MET A 61 -4.43 -12.33 7.99
CA MET A 61 -5.42 -12.54 9.04
C MET A 61 -6.58 -11.55 8.95
N LYS A 62 -6.46 -10.56 8.08
CA LYS A 62 -7.49 -9.53 7.86
C LYS A 62 -8.08 -9.68 6.46
N PRO A 63 -9.32 -9.23 6.26
CA PRO A 63 -9.96 -9.39 4.94
C PRO A 63 -9.31 -8.52 3.87
N ASP A 64 -9.41 -8.98 2.65
CA ASP A 64 -9.01 -8.19 1.48
C ASP A 64 -9.81 -6.91 1.45
N SER A 65 -9.15 -5.79 1.16
CA SER A 65 -9.81 -4.49 1.21
C SER A 65 -9.01 -3.42 0.49
N ILE A 66 -9.73 -2.49 -0.12
CA ILE A 66 -9.15 -1.24 -0.60
C ILE A 66 -9.97 -0.14 0.06
N TRP A 67 -9.29 0.78 0.76
CA TRP A 67 -10.00 1.80 1.53
C TRP A 67 -9.30 3.14 1.46
N HIS A 68 -10.04 4.19 1.83
CA HIS A 68 -9.48 5.54 1.97
C HIS A 68 -9.27 5.83 3.45
N PHE A 69 -8.17 6.49 3.78
CA PHE A 69 -7.92 6.91 5.15
C PHE A 69 -7.51 8.38 5.19
N ASN A 70 -7.70 9.00 6.36
CA ASN A 70 -7.37 10.40 6.55
C ASN A 70 -6.28 10.52 7.61
N ARG A 71 -5.06 10.71 7.16
CA ARG A 71 -3.91 10.79 8.04
C ARG A 71 -3.99 11.97 9.00
N LYS A 72 -4.57 13.08 8.55
CA LYS A 72 -4.69 14.27 9.40
C LYS A 72 -5.58 14.01 10.60
N LEU A 73 -6.68 13.30 10.40
CA LEU A 73 -7.56 12.95 11.53
C LEU A 73 -6.84 12.04 12.52
N ALA A 74 -6.11 11.08 12.04
CA ALA A 74 -5.35 10.17 12.89
C ALA A 74 -4.38 10.94 13.77
N LYS A 75 -3.72 11.94 13.22
CA LYS A 75 -2.77 12.76 13.99
C LYS A 75 -3.40 13.57 15.10
N ARG A 76 -4.66 13.94 14.94
CA ARG A 76 -5.35 14.78 15.94
C ARG A 76 -5.59 14.07 17.26
N PHE A 77 -5.61 12.77 17.21
CA PHE A 77 -5.92 11.97 18.39
C PHE A 77 -4.69 11.35 19.05
N VAL A 78 -3.53 11.73 18.56
CA VAL A 78 -2.26 11.27 19.12
C VAL A 78 -1.57 12.32 20.02
#